data_da22d39d00dba69e6905fba8db8fc078
#
_entry.id   da22d39d00dba69e6905fba8db8fc078
#
_cell.length_a   1.000
_cell.length_b   1.000
_cell.length_c   1.000
_cell.angle_alpha   90.00
_cell.angle_beta   90.00
_cell.angle_gamma   90.00
#
_symmetry.space_group_name_H-M   'P 1'
#
loop_
_entity.id
_entity.type
_entity.pdbx_description
1 polymer ?
#
loop_
_entity_poly.entity_id
_entity_poly.type
_entity_poly.pdbx_seq_one_letter_code
_entity_poly.pdbx_strand_id
1 'polypeptide(L)'
;KLQVPHPEMQNRLFVLLPMRDLNLDWRHPILQKYLHELLVLSEDKSNCKVVQNLEIPIAKIKLDHFNYIAIEGNIGAGKTTLTNKLAEDFNAKTVLERFADNPFLPKFYEDQSRYAFPLEMSFLADRYQQISDDWAQFDLFKDFIVADYHIFKSFIFAKVTLAEDEYRLYKTMFDIIYNEM
;
A
#
# COMPACT_ATOMS: atom_id res chain seq x y z
N LYS A 1 -13.48 -10.71 5.14
CA LYS A 1 -14.44 -10.11 4.18
C LYS A 1 -14.39 -8.59 4.35
N LEU A 2 -14.09 -7.86 3.29
CA LEU A 2 -14.20 -6.40 3.33
C LEU A 2 -15.67 -6.03 3.58
N GLN A 3 -15.91 -5.20 4.59
CA GLN A 3 -17.25 -4.72 4.92
C GLN A 3 -17.29 -3.20 4.75
N VAL A 4 -18.25 -2.71 3.98
CA VAL A 4 -18.45 -1.27 3.74
C VAL A 4 -19.90 -0.93 4.14
N PRO A 5 -20.07 0.04 5.03
CA PRO A 5 -19.07 0.78 5.81
C PRO A 5 -18.37 -0.10 6.85
N HIS A 6 -17.18 0.34 7.29
CA HIS A 6 -16.45 -0.36 8.35
C HIS A 6 -17.33 -0.48 9.62
N PRO A 7 -17.42 -1.66 10.28
CA PRO A 7 -18.33 -1.88 11.41
C PRO A 7 -18.19 -0.90 12.58
N GLU A 8 -16.98 -0.37 12.80
CA GLU A 8 -16.68 0.57 13.88
C GLU A 8 -16.62 2.04 13.42
N MET A 9 -17.06 2.34 12.20
CA MET A 9 -16.95 3.69 11.63
C MET A 9 -17.67 4.73 12.49
N GLN A 10 -18.88 4.40 12.99
CA GLN A 10 -19.71 5.27 13.81
C GLN A 10 -19.10 5.59 15.18
N ASN A 11 -18.11 4.82 15.62
CA ASN A 11 -17.46 4.96 16.92
C ASN A 11 -16.11 5.69 16.83
N ARG A 12 -15.77 6.29 15.67
CA ARG A 12 -14.44 6.86 15.42
C ARG A 12 -14.53 8.31 14.97
N LEU A 13 -14.20 9.25 15.87
CA LEU A 13 -14.25 10.69 15.57
C LEU A 13 -13.32 11.08 14.40
N PHE A 14 -12.17 10.46 14.27
CA PHE A 14 -11.24 10.74 13.15
C PHE A 14 -11.81 10.37 11.77
N VAL A 15 -12.90 9.61 11.72
CA VAL A 15 -13.67 9.33 10.50
C VAL A 15 -14.85 10.29 10.37
N LEU A 16 -15.63 10.45 11.44
CA LEU A 16 -16.88 11.23 11.41
C LEU A 16 -16.64 12.74 11.22
N LEU A 17 -15.59 13.29 11.85
CA LEU A 17 -15.28 14.72 11.75
C LEU A 17 -14.89 15.16 10.35
N PRO A 18 -13.97 14.50 9.64
CA PRO A 18 -13.70 14.81 8.23
C PRO A 18 -14.92 14.67 7.32
N MET A 19 -15.77 13.68 7.56
CA MET A 19 -17.02 13.54 6.79
C MET A 19 -17.96 14.70 7.01
N ARG A 20 -18.07 15.23 8.24
CA ARG A 20 -18.82 16.44 8.53
C ARG A 20 -18.26 17.65 7.78
N ASP A 21 -16.94 17.80 7.77
CA ASP A 21 -16.29 18.95 7.13
C ASP A 21 -16.44 18.93 5.59
N LEU A 22 -16.69 17.74 5.02
CA LEU A 22 -17.09 17.61 3.61
C LEU A 22 -18.54 18.00 3.35
N ASN A 23 -19.28 18.40 4.37
CA ASN A 23 -20.70 18.81 4.32
C ASN A 23 -21.61 17.80 3.59
N LEU A 24 -21.39 16.52 3.85
CA LEU A 24 -22.15 15.43 3.26
C LEU A 24 -23.47 15.26 4.02
N ASP A 25 -24.59 15.42 3.35
CA ASP A 25 -25.89 14.96 3.83
C ASP A 25 -25.96 13.43 3.72
N TRP A 26 -25.10 12.77 4.52
CA TRP A 26 -24.90 11.35 4.45
C TRP A 26 -25.61 10.63 5.59
N ARG A 27 -26.30 9.54 5.26
CA ARG A 27 -26.98 8.66 6.18
C ARG A 27 -26.31 7.30 6.22
N HIS A 28 -25.98 6.80 7.41
CA HIS A 28 -25.35 5.50 7.58
C HIS A 28 -26.26 4.39 7.04
N PRO A 29 -25.81 3.58 6.05
CA PRO A 29 -26.69 2.65 5.33
C PRO A 29 -27.28 1.54 6.23
N ILE A 30 -26.58 1.15 7.31
CA ILE A 30 -27.04 0.12 8.25
C ILE A 30 -27.80 0.75 9.43
N LEU A 31 -27.22 1.75 10.09
CA LEU A 31 -27.78 2.36 11.28
C LEU A 31 -28.93 3.35 10.96
N GLN A 32 -29.08 3.74 9.72
CA GLN A 32 -30.10 4.69 9.23
C GLN A 32 -30.08 6.04 9.99
N LYS A 33 -28.92 6.43 10.54
CA LYS A 33 -28.69 7.68 11.25
C LYS A 33 -27.89 8.65 10.38
N TYR A 34 -28.18 9.94 10.53
CA TYR A 34 -27.41 10.99 9.90
C TYR A 34 -26.05 11.18 10.60
N LEU A 35 -25.11 11.81 9.89
CA LEU A 35 -23.75 12.02 10.40
C LEU A 35 -23.73 12.83 11.71
N HIS A 36 -24.58 13.87 11.81
CA HIS A 36 -24.68 14.68 13.02
C HIS A 36 -25.20 13.87 14.24
N GLU A 37 -26.10 12.91 14.01
CA GLU A 37 -26.59 12.02 15.07
C GLU A 37 -25.50 11.06 15.53
N LEU A 38 -24.69 10.54 14.61
CA LEU A 38 -23.56 9.66 14.94
C LEU A 38 -22.47 10.41 15.72
N LEU A 39 -22.21 11.66 15.39
CA LEU A 39 -21.27 12.50 16.15
C LEU A 39 -21.71 12.72 17.60
N VAL A 40 -23.01 12.91 17.84
CA VAL A 40 -23.56 13.08 19.20
C VAL A 40 -23.51 11.76 19.99
N LEU A 41 -23.67 10.63 19.32
CA LEU A 41 -23.70 9.31 19.94
C LEU A 41 -22.30 8.70 20.13
N SER A 42 -21.28 9.24 19.48
CA SER A 42 -19.92 8.72 19.57
C SER A 42 -19.35 8.93 20.98
N GLU A 43 -18.91 7.85 21.60
CA GLU A 43 -18.20 7.86 22.88
C GLU A 43 -16.68 8.12 22.73
N ASP A 44 -16.20 8.25 21.50
CA ASP A 44 -14.80 8.54 21.19
C ASP A 44 -14.44 9.95 21.67
N LYS A 45 -13.51 10.04 22.63
CA LYS A 45 -12.99 11.29 23.19
C LYS A 45 -11.63 11.69 22.60
N SER A 46 -11.23 11.07 21.49
CA SER A 46 -9.96 11.39 20.85
C SER A 46 -9.93 12.85 20.40
N ASN A 47 -8.79 13.50 20.60
CA ASN A 47 -8.59 14.88 20.21
C ASN A 47 -8.21 14.93 18.71
N CYS A 48 -9.21 15.02 17.86
CA CYS A 48 -9.01 15.18 16.41
C CYS A 48 -8.84 16.68 16.09
N LYS A 49 -7.69 17.06 15.58
CA LYS A 49 -7.42 18.41 15.11
C LYS A 49 -7.24 18.41 13.60
N VAL A 50 -7.87 19.37 12.93
CA VAL A 50 -7.54 19.65 11.53
C VAL A 50 -6.11 20.22 11.52
N VAL A 51 -5.21 19.52 10.85
CA VAL A 51 -3.88 20.06 10.59
C VAL A 51 -3.99 20.87 9.30
N GLN A 52 -4.23 22.17 9.45
CA GLN A 52 -4.18 23.12 8.35
C GLN A 52 -2.70 23.36 8.01
N ASN A 53 -2.39 23.32 6.72
CA ASN A 53 -1.07 23.59 6.18
C ASN A 53 0.02 22.64 6.69
N LEU A 54 -0.17 21.34 6.47
CA LEU A 54 0.97 20.47 6.28
C LEU A 54 1.66 20.90 4.96
N GLU A 55 2.27 22.08 5.00
CA GLU A 55 3.37 22.36 4.09
C GLU A 55 4.49 21.41 4.52
N ILE A 56 4.40 20.19 4.08
CA ILE A 56 5.59 19.36 3.98
C ILE A 56 6.40 20.11 2.93
N PRO A 57 7.54 20.73 3.30
CA PRO A 57 8.35 21.40 2.31
C PRO A 57 9.03 20.32 1.46
N ILE A 58 8.26 19.69 0.59
CA ILE A 58 8.73 18.69 -0.39
C ILE A 58 9.90 19.30 -1.17
N ALA A 59 9.85 20.59 -1.46
CA ALA A 59 10.95 21.36 -2.06
C ALA A 59 12.26 21.40 -1.22
N LYS A 60 12.24 20.97 0.05
CA LYS A 60 13.46 20.88 0.89
C LYS A 60 13.99 19.45 1.01
N ILE A 61 13.27 18.45 0.53
CA ILE A 61 13.76 17.08 0.51
C ILE A 61 14.71 16.97 -0.68
N LYS A 62 16.00 16.82 -0.40
CA LYS A 62 16.97 16.50 -1.44
C LYS A 62 16.87 15.02 -1.76
N LEU A 63 16.27 14.71 -2.90
CA LEU A 63 16.11 13.33 -3.40
C LEU A 63 17.21 12.94 -4.41
N ASP A 64 18.03 13.91 -4.79
CA ASP A 64 19.14 13.81 -5.77
C ASP A 64 20.27 12.84 -5.38
N HIS A 65 20.23 12.31 -4.16
CA HIS A 65 21.19 11.30 -3.67
C HIS A 65 20.71 9.86 -3.81
N PHE A 66 19.46 9.67 -4.23
CA PHE A 66 18.86 8.34 -4.30
C PHE A 66 18.53 7.99 -5.76
N ASN A 67 18.96 6.81 -6.19
CA ASN A 67 18.61 6.29 -7.51
C ASN A 67 17.25 5.58 -7.52
N TYR A 68 16.80 5.14 -6.36
CA TYR A 68 15.53 4.42 -6.18
C TYR A 68 14.89 4.76 -4.84
N ILE A 69 13.61 5.12 -4.87
CA ILE A 69 12.79 5.42 -3.69
C ILE A 69 11.55 4.55 -3.73
N ALA A 70 11.29 3.79 -2.68
CA ALA A 70 10.08 3.00 -2.52
C ALA A 70 9.13 3.62 -1.50
N ILE A 71 7.85 3.70 -1.85
CA ILE A 71 6.76 4.16 -0.97
C ILE A 71 6.01 2.93 -0.47
N GLU A 72 6.13 2.66 0.82
CA GLU A 72 5.46 1.54 1.44
C GLU A 72 4.40 1.99 2.45
N GLY A 73 3.39 1.16 2.68
CA GLY A 73 2.31 1.43 3.61
C GLY A 73 1.10 0.53 3.38
N ASN A 74 0.10 0.64 4.25
CA ASN A 74 -1.12 -0.17 4.21
C ASN A 74 -1.96 0.06 2.95
N ILE A 75 -2.88 -0.87 2.68
CA ILE A 75 -3.88 -0.73 1.62
C ILE A 75 -4.68 0.55 1.84
N GLY A 76 -4.85 1.34 0.78
CA GLY A 76 -5.59 2.60 0.84
C GLY A 76 -4.84 3.79 1.45
N ALA A 77 -3.55 3.64 1.83
CA ALA A 77 -2.75 4.72 2.43
C ALA A 77 -2.31 5.82 1.43
N GLY A 78 -2.65 5.70 0.15
CA GLY A 78 -2.32 6.69 -0.87
C GLY A 78 -0.92 6.54 -1.47
N LYS A 79 -0.29 5.35 -1.35
CA LYS A 79 1.06 5.08 -1.89
C LYS A 79 1.20 5.50 -3.36
N THR A 80 0.36 4.97 -4.21
CA THR A 80 0.37 5.25 -5.66
C THR A 80 0.17 6.73 -5.96
N THR A 81 -0.70 7.41 -5.19
CA THR A 81 -0.91 8.86 -5.34
C THR A 81 0.35 9.64 -5.00
N LEU A 82 1.01 9.29 -3.88
CA LEU A 82 2.26 9.93 -3.46
C LEU A 82 3.40 9.62 -4.44
N THR A 83 3.52 8.37 -4.91
CA THR A 83 4.51 7.94 -5.91
C THR A 83 4.39 8.77 -7.19
N ASN A 84 3.19 8.91 -7.73
CA ASN A 84 2.95 9.71 -8.93
C ASN A 84 3.28 11.19 -8.70
N LYS A 85 2.88 11.74 -7.55
CA LYS A 85 3.17 13.14 -7.21
C LYS A 85 4.66 13.41 -7.08
N LEU A 86 5.41 12.54 -6.41
CA LEU A 86 6.86 12.66 -6.31
C LEU A 86 7.54 12.53 -7.68
N ALA A 87 7.08 11.59 -8.51
CA ALA A 87 7.65 11.41 -9.84
C ALA A 87 7.43 12.65 -10.73
N GLU A 88 6.26 13.30 -10.61
CA GLU A 88 5.96 14.54 -11.32
C GLU A 88 6.81 15.71 -10.80
N ASP A 89 6.86 15.91 -9.47
CA ASP A 89 7.53 17.07 -8.86
C ASP A 89 9.06 17.00 -8.98
N PHE A 90 9.64 15.80 -9.06
CA PHE A 90 11.09 15.57 -9.06
C PHE A 90 11.63 14.87 -10.32
N ASN A 91 10.89 14.89 -11.40
CA ASN A 91 11.29 14.28 -12.67
C ASN A 91 11.73 12.80 -12.57
N ALA A 92 11.07 12.01 -11.70
CA ALA A 92 11.42 10.60 -11.54
C ALA A 92 10.62 9.68 -12.49
N LYS A 93 11.17 8.48 -12.75
CA LYS A 93 10.43 7.40 -13.40
C LYS A 93 9.50 6.74 -12.37
N THR A 94 8.22 6.59 -12.70
CA THR A 94 7.25 5.89 -11.84
C THR A 94 7.28 4.40 -12.12
N VAL A 95 7.35 3.59 -11.06
CA VAL A 95 7.17 2.13 -11.09
C VAL A 95 6.04 1.74 -10.14
N LEU A 96 4.95 1.22 -10.70
CA LEU A 96 3.76 0.85 -9.92
C LEU A 96 3.65 -0.68 -9.82
N GLU A 97 3.28 -1.16 -8.64
CA GLU A 97 3.06 -2.59 -8.42
C GLU A 97 1.98 -3.12 -9.37
N ARG A 98 2.31 -4.14 -10.12
CA ARG A 98 1.35 -4.83 -11.00
C ARG A 98 0.60 -5.86 -10.16
N PHE A 99 -0.68 -5.65 -9.97
CA PHE A 99 -1.57 -6.62 -9.31
C PHE A 99 -2.16 -7.64 -10.28
N ALA A 100 -1.67 -7.66 -11.52
CA ALA A 100 -2.29 -8.37 -12.62
C ALA A 100 -2.48 -9.85 -12.28
N ASP A 101 -3.70 -10.30 -12.42
CA ASP A 101 -4.21 -11.67 -12.70
C ASP A 101 -3.34 -12.83 -12.17
N ASN A 102 -2.91 -12.75 -10.90
CA ASN A 102 -2.19 -13.85 -10.29
C ASN A 102 -3.12 -15.07 -10.15
N PRO A 103 -2.87 -16.16 -10.87
CA PRO A 103 -3.77 -17.32 -10.91
C PRO A 103 -3.86 -18.06 -9.58
N PHE A 104 -2.93 -17.81 -8.66
CA PHE A 104 -2.92 -18.43 -7.34
C PHE A 104 -3.68 -17.62 -6.30
N LEU A 105 -3.92 -16.33 -6.52
CA LEU A 105 -4.58 -15.46 -5.54
C LEU A 105 -6.02 -15.91 -5.21
N PRO A 106 -6.89 -16.22 -6.17
CA PRO A 106 -8.22 -16.79 -5.86
C PRO A 106 -8.14 -18.13 -5.12
N LYS A 107 -7.22 -19.00 -5.52
CA LYS A 107 -7.03 -20.32 -4.92
C LYS A 107 -6.51 -20.24 -3.49
N PHE A 108 -5.67 -19.26 -3.20
CA PHE A 108 -5.18 -18.98 -1.85
C PHE A 108 -6.31 -18.62 -0.89
N TYR A 109 -7.30 -17.86 -1.34
CA TYR A 109 -8.48 -17.56 -0.51
C TYR A 109 -9.37 -18.76 -0.24
N GLU A 110 -9.33 -19.77 -1.10
CA GLU A 110 -10.06 -21.04 -0.92
C GLU A 110 -9.30 -22.01 0.00
N ASP A 111 -7.98 -22.15 -0.19
CA ASP A 111 -7.11 -23.05 0.59
C ASP A 111 -5.72 -22.43 0.78
N GLN A 112 -5.58 -21.68 1.89
CA GLN A 112 -4.34 -20.98 2.21
C GLN A 112 -3.16 -21.93 2.40
N SER A 113 -3.38 -23.07 3.08
CA SER A 113 -2.31 -24.01 3.38
C SER A 113 -1.68 -24.63 2.14
N ARG A 114 -2.47 -24.83 1.11
CA ARG A 114 -2.03 -25.43 -0.15
C ARG A 114 -1.42 -24.42 -1.11
N TYR A 115 -1.92 -23.20 -1.12
CA TYR A 115 -1.58 -22.22 -2.16
C TYR A 115 -0.72 -21.05 -1.67
N ALA A 116 -0.36 -21.00 -0.37
CA ALA A 116 0.50 -19.94 0.15
C ALA A 116 1.86 -19.91 -0.55
N PHE A 117 2.57 -21.04 -0.59
CA PHE A 117 3.89 -21.10 -1.21
C PHE A 117 3.88 -20.80 -2.72
N PRO A 118 3.01 -21.40 -3.55
CA PRO A 118 2.88 -21.02 -4.96
C PRO A 118 2.55 -19.54 -5.17
N LEU A 119 1.69 -18.96 -4.33
CA LEU A 119 1.32 -17.55 -4.40
C LEU A 119 2.51 -16.64 -4.13
N GLU A 120 3.21 -16.86 -3.02
CA GLU A 120 4.36 -16.03 -2.63
C GLU A 120 5.51 -16.13 -3.64
N MET A 121 5.77 -17.33 -4.16
CA MET A 121 6.78 -17.52 -5.23
C MET A 121 6.38 -16.81 -6.52
N SER A 122 5.12 -16.84 -6.88
CA SER A 122 4.60 -16.13 -8.06
C SER A 122 4.77 -14.61 -7.90
N PHE A 123 4.42 -14.05 -6.74
CA PHE A 123 4.65 -12.63 -6.47
C PHE A 123 6.13 -12.24 -6.48
N LEU A 124 7.01 -13.10 -5.97
CA LEU A 124 8.44 -12.84 -6.01
C LEU A 124 8.95 -12.80 -7.45
N ALA A 125 8.56 -13.78 -8.27
CA ALA A 125 8.93 -13.84 -9.68
C ALA A 125 8.42 -12.63 -10.48
N ASP A 126 7.16 -12.26 -10.30
CA ASP A 126 6.55 -11.10 -10.98
C ASP A 126 7.26 -9.79 -10.61
N ARG A 127 7.57 -9.59 -9.34
CA ARG A 127 8.28 -8.38 -8.87
C ARG A 127 9.71 -8.33 -9.37
N TYR A 128 10.41 -9.46 -9.36
CA TYR A 128 11.75 -9.54 -9.92
C TYR A 128 11.75 -9.19 -11.42
N GLN A 129 10.86 -9.80 -12.17
CA GLN A 129 10.72 -9.54 -13.61
C GLN A 129 10.41 -8.06 -13.86
N GLN A 130 9.49 -7.49 -13.10
CA GLN A 130 9.12 -6.08 -13.25
C GLN A 130 10.30 -5.15 -12.95
N ILE A 131 11.03 -5.39 -11.86
CA ILE A 131 12.18 -4.57 -11.51
C ILE A 131 13.27 -4.70 -12.59
N SER A 132 13.56 -5.92 -13.07
CA SER A 132 14.52 -6.15 -14.13
C SER A 132 14.14 -5.43 -15.43
N ASP A 133 12.87 -5.49 -15.82
CA ASP A 133 12.36 -4.81 -17.02
C ASP A 133 12.47 -3.28 -16.88
N ASP A 134 12.10 -2.76 -15.71
CA ASP A 134 12.11 -1.33 -15.45
C ASP A 134 13.53 -0.74 -15.38
N TRP A 135 14.49 -1.52 -14.87
CA TRP A 135 15.91 -1.13 -14.87
C TRP A 135 16.53 -1.20 -16.26
N ALA A 136 16.18 -2.24 -17.03
CA ALA A 136 16.65 -2.36 -18.42
C ALA A 136 16.11 -1.24 -19.34
N GLN A 137 14.97 -0.66 -18.97
CA GLN A 137 14.30 0.42 -19.70
C GLN A 137 14.40 1.77 -18.96
N PHE A 138 15.47 1.99 -18.19
CA PHE A 138 15.66 3.26 -17.51
C PHE A 138 15.71 4.41 -18.52
N ASP A 139 14.84 5.39 -18.34
CA ASP A 139 14.79 6.59 -19.16
C ASP A 139 15.93 7.54 -18.75
N LEU A 140 16.88 7.77 -19.64
CA LEU A 140 18.02 8.66 -19.42
C LEU A 140 17.63 10.12 -19.11
N PHE A 141 16.37 10.49 -19.37
CA PHE A 141 15.83 11.82 -19.04
C PHE A 141 15.19 11.89 -17.66
N LYS A 142 15.27 10.81 -16.88
CA LYS A 142 14.77 10.73 -15.51
C LYS A 142 15.91 10.67 -14.52
N ASP A 143 15.75 11.39 -13.41
CA ASP A 143 16.81 11.55 -12.41
C ASP A 143 16.94 10.31 -11.51
N PHE A 144 15.81 9.67 -11.19
CA PHE A 144 15.73 8.46 -10.34
C PHE A 144 14.41 7.71 -10.55
N ILE A 145 14.23 6.61 -9.83
CA ILE A 145 12.99 5.82 -9.81
C ILE A 145 12.21 6.05 -8.52
N VAL A 146 10.89 6.25 -8.62
CA VAL A 146 9.96 6.20 -7.48
C VAL A 146 8.97 5.06 -7.70
N ALA A 147 8.93 4.11 -6.75
CA ALA A 147 8.04 2.95 -6.80
C ALA A 147 7.03 2.96 -5.65
N ASP A 148 5.83 2.40 -5.87
CA ASP A 148 4.83 2.23 -4.81
C ASP A 148 4.93 0.86 -4.10
N TYR A 149 6.03 0.17 -4.31
CA TYR A 149 6.38 -1.07 -3.63
C TYR A 149 7.90 -1.30 -3.60
N HIS A 150 8.34 -2.20 -2.71
CA HIS A 150 9.69 -2.75 -2.68
C HIS A 150 9.65 -4.28 -2.60
N ILE A 151 10.66 -4.96 -3.16
CA ILE A 151 10.73 -6.43 -3.20
C ILE A 151 10.70 -7.06 -1.80
N PHE A 152 11.18 -6.37 -0.77
CA PHE A 152 11.11 -6.82 0.63
C PHE A 152 9.69 -7.03 1.15
N LYS A 153 8.69 -6.43 0.53
CA LYS A 153 7.29 -6.69 0.81
C LYS A 153 6.97 -8.19 0.67
N SER A 154 7.48 -8.83 -0.38
CA SER A 154 7.34 -10.28 -0.58
C SER A 154 7.91 -11.09 0.58
N PHE A 155 9.07 -10.69 1.08
CA PHE A 155 9.71 -11.36 2.19
C PHE A 155 8.92 -11.26 3.51
N ILE A 156 8.30 -10.09 3.76
CA ILE A 156 7.47 -9.87 4.94
C ILE A 156 6.20 -10.73 4.87
N PHE A 157 5.53 -10.77 3.71
CA PHE A 157 4.32 -11.57 3.51
C PHE A 157 4.62 -13.07 3.62
N ALA A 158 5.67 -13.55 2.97
CA ALA A 158 6.08 -14.95 3.04
C ALA A 158 6.33 -15.41 4.48
N LYS A 159 6.91 -14.55 5.32
CA LYS A 159 7.15 -14.87 6.74
C LYS A 159 5.84 -15.08 7.54
N VAL A 160 4.76 -14.47 7.12
CA VAL A 160 3.46 -14.54 7.82
C VAL A 160 2.60 -15.66 7.27
N THR A 161 2.72 -15.98 5.98
CA THR A 161 1.83 -16.89 5.27
C THR A 161 2.34 -18.30 5.15
N LEU A 162 3.68 -18.50 5.14
CA LEU A 162 4.31 -19.79 4.87
C LEU A 162 4.61 -20.60 6.17
N ALA A 163 4.57 -21.91 6.04
CA ALA A 163 5.11 -22.80 7.06
C ALA A 163 6.64 -22.64 7.17
N GLU A 164 7.23 -23.05 8.28
CA GLU A 164 8.64 -22.78 8.59
C GLU A 164 9.62 -23.37 7.56
N ASP A 165 9.35 -24.56 7.05
CA ASP A 165 10.15 -25.23 6.02
C ASP A 165 10.00 -24.57 4.65
N GLU A 166 8.77 -24.19 4.26
CA GLU A 166 8.48 -23.43 3.06
C GLU A 166 9.13 -22.04 3.11
N TYR A 167 9.06 -21.38 4.28
CA TYR A 167 9.69 -20.08 4.47
C TYR A 167 11.20 -20.13 4.34
N ARG A 168 11.86 -21.18 4.84
CA ARG A 168 13.32 -21.37 4.66
C ARG A 168 13.69 -21.50 3.19
N LEU A 169 12.93 -22.30 2.44
CA LEU A 169 13.13 -22.44 1.00
C LEU A 169 12.90 -21.11 0.27
N TYR A 170 11.80 -20.45 0.60
CA TYR A 170 11.48 -19.13 0.04
C TYR A 170 12.59 -18.11 0.31
N LYS A 171 13.10 -18.06 1.55
CA LYS A 171 14.22 -17.18 1.92
C LYS A 171 15.45 -17.43 1.07
N THR A 172 15.81 -18.69 0.88
CA THR A 172 16.96 -19.07 0.04
C THR A 172 16.79 -18.55 -1.39
N MET A 173 15.60 -18.73 -1.97
CA MET A 173 15.27 -18.24 -3.31
C MET A 173 15.28 -16.70 -3.37
N PHE A 174 14.72 -16.05 -2.36
CA PHE A 174 14.74 -14.60 -2.25
C PHE A 174 16.17 -14.05 -2.20
N ASP A 175 17.03 -14.64 -1.36
CA ASP A 175 18.44 -14.21 -1.21
C ASP A 175 19.22 -14.37 -2.52
N ILE A 176 18.98 -15.45 -3.29
CA ILE A 176 19.58 -15.63 -4.61
C ILE A 176 19.12 -14.53 -5.56
N ILE A 177 17.81 -14.32 -5.69
CA ILE A 177 17.21 -13.33 -6.58
C ILE A 177 17.68 -11.92 -6.20
N TYR A 178 17.68 -11.59 -4.92
CA TYR A 178 18.05 -10.27 -4.44
C TYR A 178 19.53 -9.93 -4.67
N ASN A 179 20.42 -10.94 -4.62
CA ASN A 179 21.83 -10.74 -4.91
C ASN A 179 22.16 -10.62 -6.41
N GLU A 180 21.24 -11.05 -7.27
CA GLU A 180 21.34 -10.89 -8.73
C GLU A 180 20.82 -9.52 -9.23
N MET A 181 20.13 -8.76 -8.39
CA MET A 181 19.61 -7.43 -8.66
C MET A 181 20.64 -6.35 -8.41
#